data_bc0578b16954db017d12eed50cef06bf
#
_entry.id   bc0578b16954db017d12eed50cef06bf
#
_cell.length_a   1.000
_cell.length_b   1.000
_cell.length_c   1.000
_cell.angle_alpha   90.00
_cell.angle_beta   90.00
_cell.angle_gamma   90.00
#
_symmetry.space_group_name_H-M   'P 1'
#
loop_
_entity.id
_entity.type
_entity.pdbx_description
1 polymer ?
#
loop_
_entity_poly.entity_id
_entity_poly.type
_entity_poly.pdbx_seq_one_letter_code
_entity_poly.pdbx_strand_id
1 'polypeptide(L)'
;MSSKNFQMRTSRVSNMRSIFSLFSSDLAIDLGTANTLVYAHGKGIIVNEPSIIAVNRVTGEVEAVGKEAKEMLGRTPGNIIAIKPMKDGVIADFKQTEKMLNYFIQKAHNRKMMVHPRIVIGVPSEITQVEKRAVMDSAYRAKASEVHLVEQAMVAAIGAGLPITEPGGNMVVDIGGGTTDIAVISLAGIVYSRSVRMAGNQMDEAVATYLKRKYNLLVLSLIHI
;
A
#
# COMPACT_ATOMS: atom_id res chain seq x y z
N MET A 1 30.87 -23.78 37.35
CA MET A 1 29.49 -24.22 37.14
C MET A 1 28.63 -23.04 36.59
N SER A 2 28.85 -22.48 35.42
CA SER A 2 27.99 -21.36 34.99
C SER A 2 27.78 -21.21 33.48
N SER A 3 28.44 -21.95 32.59
CA SER A 3 28.30 -21.75 31.14
C SER A 3 27.24 -22.59 30.43
N LYS A 4 26.84 -23.74 31.00
CA LYS A 4 25.83 -24.64 30.39
C LYS A 4 24.38 -24.12 30.51
N ASN A 5 24.09 -23.34 31.57
CA ASN A 5 22.72 -22.83 31.79
C ASN A 5 22.38 -21.58 30.93
N PHE A 6 23.37 -20.89 30.40
CA PHE A 6 23.16 -19.73 29.53
C PHE A 6 22.83 -20.14 28.10
N GLN A 7 23.48 -21.20 27.58
CA GLN A 7 23.19 -21.71 26.24
C GLN A 7 21.82 -22.39 26.09
N MET A 8 21.32 -23.06 27.16
CA MET A 8 19.98 -23.66 27.11
C MET A 8 18.84 -22.63 27.14
N ARG A 9 19.04 -21.44 27.71
CA ARG A 9 18.03 -20.38 27.71
C ARG A 9 17.92 -19.70 26.35
N THR A 10 19.03 -19.48 25.65
CA THR A 10 19.02 -18.86 24.31
C THR A 10 18.44 -19.78 23.24
N SER A 11 18.65 -21.10 23.30
CA SER A 11 18.08 -22.05 22.35
C SER A 11 16.57 -22.25 22.50
N ARG A 12 16.02 -22.18 23.73
CA ARG A 12 14.57 -22.25 23.96
C ARG A 12 13.82 -21.00 23.47
N VAL A 13 14.42 -19.82 23.64
CA VAL A 13 13.84 -18.56 23.15
C VAL A 13 13.88 -18.49 21.62
N SER A 14 14.94 -18.99 20.96
CA SER A 14 15.02 -19.03 19.51
C SER A 14 14.02 -20.03 18.92
N ASN A 15 13.82 -21.21 19.54
CA ASN A 15 12.84 -22.19 19.09
C ASN A 15 11.39 -21.72 19.28
N MET A 16 11.08 -21.00 20.37
CA MET A 16 9.75 -20.41 20.54
C MET A 16 9.47 -19.31 19.52
N ARG A 17 10.44 -18.44 19.21
CA ARG A 17 10.30 -17.47 18.13
C ARG A 17 10.09 -18.12 16.77
N SER A 18 10.76 -19.23 16.49
CA SER A 18 10.58 -20.00 15.25
C SER A 18 9.20 -20.66 15.15
N ILE A 19 8.63 -21.15 16.25
CA ILE A 19 7.27 -21.73 16.27
C ILE A 19 6.23 -20.63 16.08
N PHE A 20 6.40 -19.46 16.70
CA PHE A 20 5.49 -18.32 16.51
C PHE A 20 5.61 -17.69 15.12
N SER A 21 6.78 -17.75 14.46
CA SER A 21 6.94 -17.27 13.09
C SER A 21 6.18 -18.10 12.06
N LEU A 22 5.90 -19.37 12.34
CA LEU A 22 5.04 -20.24 11.52
C LEU A 22 3.56 -19.81 11.53
N PHE A 23 3.16 -19.05 12.54
CA PHE A 23 1.80 -18.53 12.70
C PHE A 23 1.66 -17.03 12.43
N SER A 24 2.77 -16.31 12.30
CA SER A 24 2.81 -14.89 11.98
C SER A 24 2.81 -14.70 10.47
N SER A 25 1.71 -14.24 9.93
CA SER A 25 1.66 -13.82 8.52
C SER A 25 2.22 -12.41 8.42
N ASP A 26 3.51 -12.28 8.11
CA ASP A 26 4.09 -10.98 7.79
C ASP A 26 3.45 -10.46 6.50
N LEU A 27 3.01 -9.21 6.52
CA LEU A 27 2.36 -8.56 5.40
C LEU A 27 3.24 -7.45 4.84
N ALA A 28 3.28 -7.34 3.52
CA ALA A 28 3.77 -6.15 2.84
C ALA A 28 2.62 -5.49 2.10
N ILE A 29 2.47 -4.19 2.27
CA ILE A 29 1.38 -3.40 1.69
C ILE A 29 1.98 -2.32 0.80
N ASP A 30 1.58 -2.31 -0.45
CA ASP A 30 1.76 -1.17 -1.34
C ASP A 30 0.46 -0.36 -1.35
N LEU A 31 0.49 0.80 -0.70
CA LEU A 31 -0.66 1.69 -0.56
C LEU A 31 -0.65 2.72 -1.68
N GLY A 32 -1.08 2.30 -2.87
CA GLY A 32 -1.08 3.15 -4.06
C GLY A 32 -2.34 4.00 -4.22
N THR A 33 -2.23 5.07 -5.01
CA THR A 33 -3.36 5.97 -5.34
C THR A 33 -4.46 5.26 -6.14
N ALA A 34 -4.09 4.39 -7.07
CA ALA A 34 -5.04 3.69 -7.93
C ALA A 34 -5.43 2.33 -7.34
N ASN A 35 -4.45 1.54 -6.93
CA ASN A 35 -4.63 0.19 -6.39
C ASN A 35 -3.82 0.01 -5.11
N THR A 36 -4.34 -0.81 -4.22
CA THR A 36 -3.63 -1.31 -3.04
C THR A 36 -3.33 -2.79 -3.24
N LEU A 37 -2.06 -3.16 -3.03
CA LEU A 37 -1.62 -4.55 -3.03
C LEU A 37 -1.25 -4.98 -1.62
N VAL A 38 -1.63 -6.20 -1.25
CA VAL A 38 -1.17 -6.84 -0.01
C VAL A 38 -0.57 -8.18 -0.33
N TYR A 39 0.69 -8.31 0.02
CA TYR A 39 1.45 -9.55 -0.07
C TYR A 39 1.54 -10.19 1.32
N ALA A 40 1.31 -11.49 1.41
CA ALA A 40 1.54 -12.25 2.63
C ALA A 40 2.69 -13.24 2.42
N HIS A 41 3.60 -13.31 3.39
CA HIS A 41 4.73 -14.23 3.33
C HIS A 41 4.26 -15.68 3.14
N GLY A 42 4.83 -16.37 2.15
CA GLY A 42 4.47 -17.75 1.81
C GLY A 42 3.15 -17.94 1.03
N LYS A 43 2.35 -16.87 0.82
CA LYS A 43 1.08 -16.95 0.07
C LYS A 43 1.08 -16.10 -1.20
N GLY A 44 2.04 -15.18 -1.35
CA GLY A 44 2.07 -14.26 -2.48
C GLY A 44 1.13 -13.07 -2.32
N ILE A 45 0.74 -12.45 -3.43
CA ILE A 45 -0.21 -11.32 -3.47
C ILE A 45 -1.62 -11.86 -3.21
N ILE A 46 -2.20 -11.48 -2.08
CA ILE A 46 -3.54 -11.92 -1.65
C ILE A 46 -4.61 -10.84 -1.79
N VAL A 47 -4.21 -9.58 -1.92
CA VAL A 47 -5.09 -8.46 -2.27
C VAL A 47 -4.45 -7.69 -3.42
N ASN A 48 -5.22 -7.46 -4.47
CA ASN A 48 -4.92 -6.54 -5.56
C ASN A 48 -6.23 -5.88 -5.95
N GLU A 49 -6.49 -4.74 -5.32
CA GLU A 49 -7.78 -4.09 -5.43
C GLU A 49 -7.65 -2.57 -5.58
N PRO A 50 -8.61 -1.92 -6.24
CA PRO A 50 -8.67 -0.46 -6.32
C PRO A 50 -8.68 0.19 -4.93
N SER A 51 -7.98 1.30 -4.80
CA SER A 51 -7.97 2.12 -3.57
C SER A 51 -9.23 2.99 -3.50
N ILE A 52 -10.39 2.33 -3.36
CA ILE A 52 -11.72 2.95 -3.36
C ILE A 52 -12.52 2.36 -2.19
N ILE A 53 -13.30 3.21 -1.55
CA ILE A 53 -14.21 2.84 -0.46
C ILE A 53 -15.58 3.47 -0.70
N ALA A 54 -16.64 2.72 -0.54
CA ALA A 54 -18.01 3.21 -0.56
C ALA A 54 -18.53 3.31 0.88
N VAL A 55 -19.04 4.46 1.24
CA VAL A 55 -19.54 4.74 2.60
C VAL A 55 -20.95 5.33 2.55
N ASN A 56 -21.74 4.99 3.54
CA ASN A 56 -23.04 5.59 3.76
C ASN A 56 -22.84 6.99 4.37
N ARG A 57 -23.38 8.01 3.73
CA ARG A 57 -23.25 9.42 4.18
C ARG A 57 -23.93 9.69 5.51
N VAL A 58 -25.00 8.96 5.83
CA VAL A 58 -25.81 9.18 7.02
C VAL A 58 -25.20 8.47 8.22
N THR A 59 -24.86 7.17 8.08
CA THR A 59 -24.34 6.36 9.18
C THR A 59 -22.82 6.42 9.27
N GLY A 60 -22.14 6.77 8.17
CA GLY A 60 -20.68 6.72 8.07
C GLY A 60 -20.11 5.29 7.98
N GLU A 61 -20.97 4.29 7.83
CA GLU A 61 -20.58 2.88 7.71
C GLU A 61 -19.99 2.56 6.34
N VAL A 62 -19.12 1.55 6.31
CA VAL A 62 -18.50 1.05 5.08
C VAL A 62 -19.44 0.07 4.42
N GLU A 63 -19.86 0.37 3.20
CA GLU A 63 -20.72 -0.49 2.40
C GLU A 63 -19.91 -1.44 1.51
N ALA A 64 -18.82 -0.94 0.92
CA ALA A 64 -17.94 -1.73 0.07
C ALA A 64 -16.51 -1.17 0.04
N VAL A 65 -15.53 -2.01 -0.32
CA VAL A 65 -14.12 -1.64 -0.48
C VAL A 65 -13.56 -2.32 -1.73
N GLY A 66 -12.63 -1.65 -2.41
CA GLY A 66 -11.92 -2.23 -3.53
C GLY A 66 -12.78 -2.36 -4.79
N LYS A 67 -12.81 -3.55 -5.36
CA LYS A 67 -13.53 -3.85 -6.61
C LYS A 67 -15.02 -3.55 -6.50
N GLU A 68 -15.66 -3.99 -5.42
CA GLU A 68 -17.08 -3.76 -5.17
C GLU A 68 -17.38 -2.26 -5.09
N ALA A 69 -16.56 -1.48 -4.38
CA ALA A 69 -16.72 -0.03 -4.31
C ALA A 69 -16.49 0.65 -5.68
N LYS A 70 -15.58 0.11 -6.52
CA LYS A 70 -15.34 0.60 -7.88
C LYS A 70 -16.57 0.42 -8.78
N GLU A 71 -17.26 -0.71 -8.67
CA GLU A 71 -18.47 -1.00 -9.44
C GLU A 71 -19.64 -0.06 -9.07
N MET A 72 -19.61 0.48 -7.85
CA MET A 72 -20.59 1.43 -7.36
C MET A 72 -20.34 2.87 -7.85
N LEU A 73 -19.16 3.18 -8.41
CA LEU A 73 -18.84 4.52 -8.92
C LEU A 73 -19.84 4.98 -9.98
N GLY A 74 -20.48 6.12 -9.76
CA GLY A 74 -21.47 6.70 -10.66
C GLY A 74 -22.82 5.96 -10.68
N ARG A 75 -23.00 4.92 -9.85
CA ARG A 75 -24.23 4.10 -9.77
C ARG A 75 -24.78 3.98 -8.35
N THR A 76 -24.27 4.78 -7.42
CA THR A 76 -24.66 4.71 -6.00
C THR A 76 -26.02 5.38 -5.75
N PRO A 77 -26.86 4.81 -4.87
CA PRO A 77 -28.02 5.52 -4.31
C PRO A 77 -27.55 6.82 -3.62
N GLY A 78 -28.43 7.81 -3.48
CA GLY A 78 -28.08 9.15 -2.99
C GLY A 78 -27.46 9.21 -1.60
N ASN A 79 -27.63 8.18 -0.79
CA ASN A 79 -27.05 8.04 0.55
C ASN A 79 -25.67 7.35 0.59
N ILE A 80 -25.21 6.77 -0.53
CA ILE A 80 -23.90 6.13 -0.62
C ILE A 80 -22.96 6.99 -1.47
N ILE A 81 -21.71 7.12 -1.05
CA ILE A 81 -20.66 7.81 -1.80
C ILE A 81 -19.45 6.90 -1.95
N ALA A 82 -18.96 6.75 -3.17
CA ALA A 82 -17.68 6.09 -3.44
C ALA A 82 -16.57 7.15 -3.44
N ILE A 83 -15.57 6.94 -2.61
CA ILE A 83 -14.47 7.86 -2.33
C ILE A 83 -13.14 7.19 -2.69
N LYS A 84 -12.22 7.94 -3.30
CA LYS A 84 -10.81 7.60 -3.43
C LYS A 84 -10.06 8.26 -2.28
N PRO A 85 -9.72 7.54 -1.20
CA PRO A 85 -9.11 8.14 -0.02
C PRO A 85 -7.64 8.52 -0.24
N MET A 86 -7.03 7.97 -1.29
CA MET A 86 -5.69 8.32 -1.76
C MET A 86 -5.79 9.16 -3.03
N LYS A 87 -5.06 10.28 -3.10
CA LYS A 87 -5.01 11.15 -4.26
C LYS A 87 -3.59 11.68 -4.46
N ASP A 88 -3.08 11.56 -5.68
CA ASP A 88 -1.78 12.10 -6.07
C ASP A 88 -0.64 11.71 -5.10
N GLY A 89 -0.63 10.43 -4.67
CA GLY A 89 0.37 9.88 -3.75
C GLY A 89 0.21 10.27 -2.28
N VAL A 90 -0.82 11.06 -1.93
CA VAL A 90 -1.06 11.50 -0.55
C VAL A 90 -2.39 10.97 -0.02
N ILE A 91 -2.50 10.94 1.30
CA ILE A 91 -3.75 10.60 1.97
C ILE A 91 -4.65 11.84 1.93
N ALA A 92 -5.71 11.79 1.12
CA ALA A 92 -6.71 12.85 1.02
C ALA A 92 -7.77 12.76 2.12
N ASP A 93 -8.07 11.54 2.58
CA ASP A 93 -9.02 11.29 3.67
C ASP A 93 -8.46 10.22 4.62
N PHE A 94 -7.95 10.67 5.78
CA PHE A 94 -7.34 9.78 6.78
C PHE A 94 -8.31 8.73 7.32
N LYS A 95 -9.55 9.14 7.62
CA LYS A 95 -10.57 8.25 8.19
C LYS A 95 -10.95 7.13 7.23
N GLN A 96 -11.09 7.45 5.95
CA GLN A 96 -11.45 6.46 4.96
C GLN A 96 -10.24 5.59 4.56
N THR A 97 -9.03 6.15 4.54
CA THR A 97 -7.80 5.37 4.35
C THR A 97 -7.62 4.35 5.48
N GLU A 98 -7.84 4.75 6.72
CA GLU A 98 -7.79 3.84 7.88
C GLU A 98 -8.78 2.68 7.73
N LYS A 99 -10.04 2.97 7.37
CA LYS A 99 -11.06 1.93 7.19
C LYS A 99 -10.71 0.98 6.04
N MET A 100 -10.23 1.53 4.92
CA MET A 100 -9.80 0.75 3.76
C MET A 100 -8.61 -0.15 4.10
N LEU A 101 -7.60 0.40 4.75
CA LEU A 101 -6.41 -0.35 5.18
C LEU A 101 -6.78 -1.46 6.16
N ASN A 102 -7.64 -1.15 7.14
CA ASN A 102 -8.18 -2.12 8.09
C ASN A 102 -8.88 -3.29 7.39
N TYR A 103 -9.72 -2.99 6.41
CA TYR A 103 -10.42 -4.01 5.62
C TYR A 103 -9.42 -4.91 4.88
N PHE A 104 -8.42 -4.35 4.20
CA PHE A 104 -7.44 -5.13 3.46
C PHE A 104 -6.55 -5.97 4.36
N ILE A 105 -6.12 -5.45 5.50
CA ILE A 105 -5.35 -6.21 6.49
C ILE A 105 -6.19 -7.37 7.04
N GLN A 106 -7.45 -7.13 7.40
CA GLN A 106 -8.35 -8.17 7.88
C GLN A 106 -8.66 -9.24 6.83
N LYS A 107 -8.78 -8.85 5.56
CA LYS A 107 -8.96 -9.76 4.43
C LYS A 107 -7.72 -10.62 4.21
N ALA A 108 -6.54 -10.04 4.36
CA ALA A 108 -5.26 -10.70 4.24
C ALA A 108 -4.94 -11.62 5.42
N HIS A 109 -5.27 -11.16 6.61
CA HIS A 109 -5.03 -11.88 7.86
C HIS A 109 -6.24 -12.74 8.19
N ASN A 110 -6.21 -14.00 7.79
CA ASN A 110 -7.30 -14.95 8.04
C ASN A 110 -7.65 -14.94 9.53
N ARG A 111 -8.87 -14.52 9.91
CA ARG A 111 -9.38 -14.20 11.26
C ARG A 111 -9.18 -15.26 12.36
N LYS A 112 -8.64 -16.43 12.02
CA LYS A 112 -8.44 -17.57 12.95
C LYS A 112 -7.13 -17.52 13.74
N MET A 113 -6.23 -16.58 13.47
CA MET A 113 -4.93 -16.52 14.13
C MET A 113 -4.93 -15.45 15.21
N MET A 114 -4.62 -15.85 16.44
CA MET A 114 -4.46 -14.97 17.61
C MET A 114 -3.16 -14.11 17.54
N VAL A 115 -2.36 -14.28 16.51
CA VAL A 115 -1.08 -13.59 16.34
C VAL A 115 -1.24 -12.39 15.41
N HIS A 116 -0.82 -11.24 15.88
CA HIS A 116 -0.87 -10.00 15.12
C HIS A 116 0.28 -9.93 14.07
N PRO A 117 0.01 -9.56 12.81
CA PRO A 117 1.04 -9.53 11.78
C PRO A 117 2.03 -8.38 11.97
N ARG A 118 3.28 -8.58 11.56
CA ARG A 118 4.21 -7.49 11.27
C ARG A 118 3.90 -6.97 9.88
N ILE A 119 3.87 -5.65 9.72
CA ILE A 119 3.45 -5.03 8.46
C ILE A 119 4.55 -4.09 7.97
N VAL A 120 4.97 -4.27 6.72
CA VAL A 120 5.79 -3.31 5.97
C VAL A 120 4.89 -2.58 4.99
N ILE A 121 4.93 -1.25 4.99
CA ILE A 121 4.11 -0.41 4.10
C ILE A 121 5.02 0.44 3.23
N GLY A 122 4.86 0.31 1.92
CA GLY A 122 5.49 1.19 0.94
C GLY A 122 4.84 2.57 0.96
N VAL A 123 5.65 3.61 1.09
CA VAL A 123 5.20 5.00 1.10
C VAL A 123 6.01 5.84 0.11
N PRO A 124 5.42 6.91 -0.48
CA PRO A 124 6.15 7.83 -1.34
C PRO A 124 7.32 8.50 -0.60
N SER A 125 8.36 8.89 -1.34
CA SER A 125 9.57 9.51 -0.74
C SER A 125 9.27 10.87 -0.08
N GLU A 126 8.32 11.64 -0.62
CA GLU A 126 7.97 12.97 -0.13
C GLU A 126 6.81 12.99 0.89
N ILE A 127 6.48 11.84 1.48
CA ILE A 127 5.41 11.75 2.49
C ILE A 127 5.74 12.58 3.73
N THR A 128 4.79 13.39 4.19
CA THR A 128 4.94 14.22 5.40
C THR A 128 4.97 13.36 6.67
N GLN A 129 5.52 13.92 7.78
CA GLN A 129 5.54 13.22 9.07
C GLN A 129 4.13 12.94 9.61
N VAL A 130 3.16 13.83 9.32
CA VAL A 130 1.76 13.64 9.70
C VAL A 130 1.15 12.44 8.97
N GLU A 131 1.40 12.33 7.67
CA GLU A 131 0.93 11.20 6.86
C GLU A 131 1.61 9.89 7.26
N LYS A 132 2.94 9.89 7.50
CA LYS A 132 3.66 8.72 8.05
C LYS A 132 3.00 8.21 9.32
N ARG A 133 2.73 9.13 10.27
CA ARG A 133 2.08 8.79 11.53
C ARG A 133 0.68 8.24 11.31
N ALA A 134 -0.11 8.84 10.42
CA ALA A 134 -1.46 8.37 10.12
C ALA A 134 -1.49 6.96 9.53
N VAL A 135 -0.56 6.65 8.61
CA VAL A 135 -0.40 5.29 8.05
C VAL A 135 -0.04 4.30 9.15
N MET A 136 0.94 4.64 10.01
CA MET A 136 1.35 3.79 11.12
C MET A 136 0.20 3.55 12.11
N ASP A 137 -0.48 4.62 12.54
CA ASP A 137 -1.62 4.54 13.48
C ASP A 137 -2.74 3.67 12.89
N SER A 138 -3.02 3.81 11.58
CA SER A 138 -4.03 3.00 10.88
C SER A 138 -3.68 1.51 10.90
N ALA A 139 -2.41 1.16 10.67
CA ALA A 139 -1.94 -0.22 10.71
C ALA A 139 -1.99 -0.79 12.14
N TYR A 140 -1.60 -0.02 13.16
CA TYR A 140 -1.72 -0.45 14.56
C TYR A 140 -3.18 -0.66 14.99
N ARG A 141 -4.11 0.21 14.55
CA ARG A 141 -5.55 0.01 14.78
C ARG A 141 -6.09 -1.23 14.09
N ALA A 142 -5.49 -1.60 12.95
CA ALA A 142 -5.76 -2.88 12.28
C ALA A 142 -5.11 -4.09 13.00
N LYS A 143 -4.57 -3.87 14.21
CA LYS A 143 -3.93 -4.88 15.07
C LYS A 143 -2.60 -5.41 14.54
N ALA A 144 -1.83 -4.59 13.82
CA ALA A 144 -0.43 -4.91 13.56
C ALA A 144 0.37 -4.98 14.86
N SER A 145 1.28 -5.94 14.97
CA SER A 145 2.22 -6.04 16.11
C SER A 145 3.41 -5.10 15.94
N GLU A 146 3.81 -4.86 14.71
CA GLU A 146 4.95 -4.03 14.34
C GLU A 146 4.69 -3.44 12.96
N VAL A 147 5.05 -2.16 12.74
CA VAL A 147 4.84 -1.46 11.46
C VAL A 147 6.13 -0.79 11.04
N HIS A 148 6.58 -1.08 9.83
CA HIS A 148 7.71 -0.44 9.18
C HIS A 148 7.25 0.29 7.92
N LEU A 149 7.66 1.54 7.78
CA LEU A 149 7.47 2.31 6.54
C LEU A 149 8.76 2.28 5.73
N VAL A 150 8.64 1.98 4.45
CA VAL A 150 9.77 1.91 3.50
C VAL A 150 9.42 2.74 2.27
N GLU A 151 10.40 3.45 1.71
CA GLU A 151 10.18 4.22 0.49
C GLU A 151 9.91 3.31 -0.72
N GLN A 152 8.84 3.62 -1.48
CA GLN A 152 8.39 2.80 -2.62
C GLN A 152 9.50 2.61 -3.65
N ALA A 153 10.29 3.64 -3.96
CA ALA A 153 11.39 3.53 -4.90
C ALA A 153 12.45 2.51 -4.48
N MET A 154 12.76 2.42 -3.16
CA MET A 154 13.68 1.40 -2.64
C MET A 154 13.09 0.00 -2.77
N VAL A 155 11.81 -0.16 -2.44
CA VAL A 155 11.12 -1.44 -2.56
C VAL A 155 11.04 -1.89 -4.02
N ALA A 156 10.76 -0.97 -4.94
CA ALA A 156 10.74 -1.23 -6.38
C ALA A 156 12.11 -1.68 -6.89
N ALA A 157 13.20 -1.03 -6.45
CA ALA A 157 14.56 -1.44 -6.81
C ALA A 157 14.89 -2.85 -6.35
N ILE A 158 14.54 -3.17 -5.10
CA ILE A 158 14.72 -4.53 -4.53
C ILE A 158 13.88 -5.55 -5.32
N GLY A 159 12.63 -5.24 -5.59
CA GLY A 159 11.72 -6.10 -6.33
C GLY A 159 12.15 -6.36 -7.78
N ALA A 160 12.78 -5.36 -8.41
CA ALA A 160 13.38 -5.48 -9.75
C ALA A 160 14.73 -6.23 -9.76
N GLY A 161 15.27 -6.58 -8.58
CA GLY A 161 16.56 -7.27 -8.48
C GLY A 161 17.76 -6.39 -8.82
N LEU A 162 17.66 -5.07 -8.66
CA LEU A 162 18.77 -4.18 -8.92
C LEU A 162 19.90 -4.38 -7.88
N PRO A 163 21.18 -4.27 -8.28
CA PRO A 163 22.32 -4.45 -7.38
C PRO A 163 22.52 -3.21 -6.48
N ILE A 164 21.53 -2.91 -5.65
CA ILE A 164 21.47 -1.70 -4.83
C ILE A 164 22.58 -1.57 -3.81
N THR A 165 23.23 -2.67 -3.41
CA THR A 165 24.33 -2.70 -2.42
C THR A 165 25.69 -2.36 -3.04
N GLU A 166 25.80 -2.37 -4.35
CA GLU A 166 27.02 -2.04 -5.05
C GLU A 166 27.26 -0.52 -5.14
N PRO A 167 28.51 -0.07 -5.33
CA PRO A 167 28.85 1.36 -5.44
C PRO A 167 28.40 1.99 -6.77
N GLY A 168 27.72 1.26 -7.63
CA GLY A 168 27.12 1.76 -8.87
C GLY A 168 25.81 2.52 -8.62
N GLY A 169 25.52 3.54 -9.43
CA GLY A 169 24.23 4.23 -9.41
C GLY A 169 23.15 3.41 -10.12
N ASN A 170 22.08 3.04 -9.40
CA ASN A 170 20.92 2.39 -9.95
C ASN A 170 19.75 3.38 -9.97
N MET A 171 19.12 3.59 -11.12
CA MET A 171 17.98 4.49 -11.25
C MET A 171 16.68 3.71 -11.38
N VAL A 172 15.68 4.12 -10.60
CA VAL A 172 14.32 3.61 -10.65
C VAL A 172 13.39 4.75 -11.04
N VAL A 173 12.47 4.47 -11.95
CA VAL A 173 11.34 5.34 -12.29
C VAL A 173 10.08 4.51 -12.09
N ASP A 174 9.34 4.82 -11.04
CA ASP A 174 8.08 4.16 -10.70
C ASP A 174 6.91 5.06 -11.09
N ILE A 175 6.12 4.62 -12.07
CA ILE A 175 4.98 5.38 -12.59
C ILE A 175 3.70 4.74 -12.06
N GLY A 176 3.14 5.34 -11.02
CA GLY A 176 1.89 4.90 -10.40
C GLY A 176 0.64 5.48 -11.06
N GLY A 177 -0.47 5.45 -10.35
CA GLY A 177 -1.70 6.10 -10.79
C GLY A 177 -1.72 7.61 -10.56
N GLY A 178 -1.16 8.08 -9.44
CA GLY A 178 -1.18 9.50 -9.04
C GLY A 178 0.19 10.17 -9.00
N THR A 179 1.27 9.40 -8.83
CA THR A 179 2.66 9.90 -8.74
C THR A 179 3.60 9.15 -9.66
N THR A 180 4.64 9.83 -10.08
CA THR A 180 5.84 9.24 -10.66
C THR A 180 7.00 9.50 -9.71
N ASP A 181 7.56 8.44 -9.16
CA ASP A 181 8.66 8.49 -8.20
C ASP A 181 9.96 8.09 -8.90
N ILE A 182 10.98 8.97 -8.81
CA ILE A 182 12.28 8.78 -9.42
C ILE A 182 13.31 8.73 -8.30
N ALA A 183 14.14 7.70 -8.29
CA ALA A 183 15.22 7.60 -7.31
C ALA A 183 16.50 7.06 -7.94
N VAL A 184 17.63 7.57 -7.45
CA VAL A 184 18.95 7.03 -7.70
C VAL A 184 19.44 6.39 -6.40
N ILE A 185 19.82 5.12 -6.46
CA ILE A 185 20.18 4.29 -5.32
C ILE A 185 21.60 3.79 -5.52
N SER A 186 22.42 3.88 -4.47
CA SER A 186 23.79 3.36 -4.41
C SER A 186 24.12 2.98 -2.98
N LEU A 187 24.89 1.90 -2.78
CA LEU A 187 25.32 1.42 -1.46
C LEU A 187 24.16 1.28 -0.47
N ALA A 188 23.04 0.70 -0.92
CA ALA A 188 21.81 0.53 -0.18
C ALA A 188 21.16 1.83 0.35
N GLY A 189 21.57 2.99 -0.14
CA GLY A 189 21.02 4.30 0.20
C GLY A 189 20.41 5.02 -0.99
N ILE A 190 19.37 5.81 -0.76
CA ILE A 190 18.82 6.72 -1.77
C ILE A 190 19.71 7.95 -1.79
N VAL A 191 20.42 8.15 -2.91
CA VAL A 191 21.31 9.30 -3.15
C VAL A 191 20.52 10.52 -3.60
N TYR A 192 19.49 10.29 -4.41
CA TYR A 192 18.59 11.33 -4.92
C TYR A 192 17.21 10.74 -5.10
N SER A 193 16.18 11.48 -4.71
CA SER A 193 14.79 11.12 -5.01
C SER A 193 13.98 12.34 -5.38
N ARG A 194 12.99 12.14 -6.23
CA ARG A 194 12.00 13.15 -6.58
C ARG A 194 10.68 12.48 -6.90
N SER A 195 9.60 13.02 -6.35
CA SER A 195 8.24 12.63 -6.67
C SER A 195 7.55 13.76 -7.47
N VAL A 196 6.85 13.40 -8.53
CA VAL A 196 6.01 14.32 -9.28
C VAL A 196 4.58 13.80 -9.32
N ARG A 197 3.62 14.69 -9.09
CA ARG A 197 2.18 14.38 -9.11
C ARG A 197 1.62 14.37 -10.53
N MET A 198 2.29 13.61 -11.39
CA MET A 198 1.91 13.42 -12.79
C MET A 198 2.16 11.98 -13.16
N ALA A 199 1.10 11.21 -13.43
CA ALA A 199 1.17 9.78 -13.65
C ALA A 199 -0.06 9.25 -14.41
N GLY A 200 -0.40 7.98 -14.30
CA GLY A 200 -1.41 7.30 -15.09
C GLY A 200 -2.76 8.03 -15.16
N ASN A 201 -3.26 8.58 -14.04
CA ASN A 201 -4.54 9.28 -14.04
C ASN A 201 -4.53 10.51 -14.95
N GLN A 202 -3.45 11.30 -14.95
CA GLN A 202 -3.32 12.47 -15.83
C GLN A 202 -3.09 12.06 -17.29
N MET A 203 -2.41 10.95 -17.54
CA MET A 203 -2.27 10.37 -18.89
C MET A 203 -3.64 9.96 -19.44
N ASP A 204 -4.46 9.28 -18.64
CA ASP A 204 -5.83 8.90 -18.98
C ASP A 204 -6.70 10.13 -19.28
N GLU A 205 -6.62 11.17 -18.46
CA GLU A 205 -7.36 12.42 -18.64
C GLU A 205 -6.92 13.17 -19.92
N ALA A 206 -5.63 13.16 -20.22
CA ALA A 206 -5.10 13.76 -21.46
C ALA A 206 -5.64 13.05 -22.69
N VAL A 207 -5.67 11.71 -22.69
CA VAL A 207 -6.25 10.91 -23.79
C VAL A 207 -7.75 11.17 -23.93
N ALA A 208 -8.51 11.16 -22.83
CA ALA A 208 -9.94 11.44 -22.85
C ALA A 208 -10.24 12.85 -23.38
N THR A 209 -9.44 13.83 -22.97
CA THR A 209 -9.53 15.22 -23.45
C THR A 209 -9.24 15.31 -24.95
N TYR A 210 -8.22 14.61 -25.45
CA TYR A 210 -7.90 14.56 -26.86
C TYR A 210 -9.05 13.98 -27.68
N LEU A 211 -9.62 12.85 -27.23
CA LEU A 211 -10.76 12.20 -27.90
C LEU A 211 -11.99 13.10 -27.94
N LYS A 212 -12.27 13.81 -26.82
CA LYS A 212 -13.36 14.79 -26.77
C LYS A 212 -13.15 15.94 -27.76
N ARG A 213 -11.94 16.51 -27.82
CA ARG A 213 -11.64 17.65 -28.69
C ARG A 213 -11.63 17.29 -30.17
N LYS A 214 -11.03 16.15 -30.52
CA LYS A 214 -10.80 15.76 -31.92
C LYS A 214 -12.00 15.03 -32.53
N TYR A 215 -12.68 14.22 -31.77
CA TYR A 215 -13.73 13.33 -32.25
C TYR A 215 -15.12 13.60 -31.65
N ASN A 216 -15.23 14.56 -30.74
CA ASN A 216 -16.43 14.88 -29.96
C ASN A 216 -16.98 13.64 -29.21
N LEU A 217 -16.10 12.74 -28.80
CA LEU A 217 -16.44 11.52 -28.05
C LEU A 217 -16.21 11.75 -26.55
N LEU A 218 -17.24 11.43 -25.75
CA LEU A 218 -17.12 11.40 -24.29
C LEU A 218 -16.73 9.99 -23.85
N VAL A 219 -15.56 9.88 -23.25
CA VAL A 219 -15.07 8.63 -22.66
C VAL A 219 -15.14 8.78 -21.15
N LEU A 220 -15.93 7.95 -20.47
CA LEU A 220 -16.12 7.99 -19.01
C LEU A 220 -14.93 7.36 -18.26
N SER A 221 -14.25 6.39 -18.89
CA SER A 221 -13.06 5.74 -18.35
C SER A 221 -12.33 5.00 -19.45
N LEU A 222 -11.01 5.11 -19.51
CA LEU A 222 -10.19 4.37 -20.50
C LEU A 222 -10.16 2.86 -20.25
N ILE A 223 -10.63 2.39 -19.11
CA ILE A 223 -10.78 0.96 -18.80
C ILE A 223 -11.81 0.26 -19.72
N HIS A 224 -12.62 1.02 -20.44
CA HIS A 224 -13.69 0.50 -21.30
C HIS A 224 -13.39 0.63 -22.81
N ILE A 225 -12.15 0.92 -23.17
CA ILE A 225 -11.68 0.97 -24.56
C ILE A 225 -10.97 -0.31 -24.95
#